data_90ea4940c9fb15b29a40651e44784b5a
#
_entry.id   90ea4940c9fb15b29a40651e44784b5a
#
_cell.length_a   1.000
_cell.length_b   1.000
_cell.length_c   1.000
_cell.angle_alpha   90.00
_cell.angle_beta   90.00
_cell.angle_gamma   90.00
#
_symmetry.space_group_name_H-M   'P 1'
#
loop_
_entity.id
_entity.type
_entity.pdbx_description
1 polymer ?
#
loop_
_entity_poly.entity_id
_entity_poly.type
_entity_poly.pdbx_seq_one_letter_code
_entity_poly.pdbx_strand_id
1 'polypeptide(L)'
;KDKDLAEYICSKDWNCEVAVALATAESGMREESVNLNNGHSLDVGIFQVNLKYHGHRKGCSLKELSDKYKNVDCAYSIYLEQGFEPWVAYTNGMYLAHLKGN
;
A
#
# COMPACT_ATOMS: atom_id res chain seq x y z
N LYS A 1 -0.54 -6.78 -15.86
CA LYS A 1 -0.63 -6.67 -14.42
C LYS A 1 0.16 -7.77 -13.74
N ASP A 2 0.59 -7.49 -12.54
CA ASP A 2 1.33 -8.46 -11.75
C ASP A 2 0.34 -9.36 -11.03
N LYS A 3 0.07 -10.50 -11.63
CA LYS A 3 -0.88 -11.46 -11.09
C LYS A 3 -0.37 -12.03 -9.76
N ASP A 4 0.95 -12.27 -9.67
CA ASP A 4 1.53 -12.81 -8.46
C ASP A 4 1.41 -11.82 -7.30
N LEU A 5 1.57 -10.53 -7.59
CA LEU A 5 1.43 -9.51 -6.56
C LEU A 5 0.00 -9.43 -6.04
N ALA A 6 -0.98 -9.48 -6.94
CA ALA A 6 -2.38 -9.46 -6.53
C ALA A 6 -2.70 -10.67 -5.66
N GLU A 7 -2.19 -11.84 -6.03
CA GLU A 7 -2.39 -13.05 -5.24
C GLU A 7 -1.75 -12.92 -3.86
N TYR A 8 -0.57 -12.31 -3.80
CA TYR A 8 0.12 -12.12 -2.53
C TYR A 8 -0.67 -11.19 -1.62
N ILE A 9 -1.17 -10.08 -2.17
CA ILE A 9 -2.02 -9.16 -1.41
C ILE A 9 -3.23 -9.91 -0.86
N CYS A 10 -3.84 -10.73 -1.68
CA CYS A 10 -5.06 -11.45 -1.30
C CYS A 10 -4.80 -12.65 -0.39
N SER A 11 -3.54 -13.01 -0.16
CA SER A 11 -3.20 -14.05 0.79
C SER A 11 -3.26 -13.58 2.22
N LYS A 12 -3.33 -12.25 2.45
CA LYS A 12 -3.41 -11.69 3.79
C LYS A 12 -4.85 -11.68 4.26
N ASP A 13 -5.03 -11.57 5.58
CA ASP A 13 -6.35 -11.61 6.19
C ASP A 13 -6.95 -10.21 6.27
N TRP A 14 -7.24 -9.64 5.12
CA TRP A 14 -7.94 -8.37 4.97
C TRP A 14 -8.88 -8.47 3.76
N ASN A 15 -9.67 -7.42 3.54
CA ASN A 15 -10.54 -7.41 2.37
C ASN A 15 -9.70 -7.29 1.11
N CYS A 16 -9.61 -8.38 0.37
CA CYS A 16 -8.75 -8.48 -0.81
C CYS A 16 -9.08 -7.44 -1.86
N GLU A 17 -10.36 -7.25 -2.15
CA GLU A 17 -10.76 -6.30 -3.20
C GLU A 17 -10.39 -4.88 -2.83
N VAL A 18 -10.60 -4.51 -1.56
CA VAL A 18 -10.24 -3.18 -1.09
C VAL A 18 -8.73 -3.00 -1.12
N ALA A 19 -7.98 -3.99 -0.65
CA ALA A 19 -6.51 -3.88 -0.60
C ALA A 19 -5.92 -3.73 -2.00
N VAL A 20 -6.39 -4.52 -2.97
CA VAL A 20 -5.91 -4.41 -4.35
C VAL A 20 -6.31 -3.07 -4.96
N ALA A 21 -7.54 -2.62 -4.68
CA ALA A 21 -8.00 -1.32 -5.17
C ALA A 21 -7.17 -0.18 -4.61
N LEU A 22 -6.79 -0.27 -3.32
CA LEU A 22 -5.93 0.74 -2.71
C LEU A 22 -4.54 0.75 -3.34
N ALA A 23 -3.93 -0.42 -3.52
CA ALA A 23 -2.61 -0.50 -4.15
C ALA A 23 -2.66 0.09 -5.56
N THR A 24 -3.75 -0.16 -6.28
CA THR A 24 -3.93 0.39 -7.62
C THR A 24 -4.06 1.90 -7.57
N ALA A 25 -4.87 2.43 -6.65
CA ALA A 25 -5.03 3.87 -6.51
C ALA A 25 -3.74 4.55 -6.09
N GLU A 26 -2.96 3.91 -5.21
CA GLU A 26 -1.77 4.53 -4.66
C GLU A 26 -0.60 4.53 -5.65
N SER A 27 -0.34 3.41 -6.31
CA SER A 27 0.87 3.27 -7.12
C SER A 27 0.63 2.68 -8.49
N GLY A 28 -0.60 2.27 -8.82
CA GLY A 28 -0.85 1.48 -10.02
C GLY A 28 -0.20 0.11 -9.93
N MET A 29 0.00 -0.39 -8.72
CA MET A 29 0.65 -1.69 -8.47
C MET A 29 2.12 -1.69 -8.92
N ARG A 30 2.78 -0.52 -8.89
CA ARG A 30 4.17 -0.39 -9.33
C ARG A 30 5.11 -0.31 -8.15
N GLU A 31 6.02 -1.25 -8.10
CA GLU A 31 7.02 -1.39 -7.04
C GLU A 31 7.92 -0.18 -6.92
N GLU A 32 8.25 0.44 -8.04
CA GLU A 32 9.21 1.54 -8.09
C GLU A 32 8.58 2.91 -7.79
N SER A 33 7.29 2.95 -7.51
CA SER A 33 6.62 4.23 -7.29
C SER A 33 7.09 4.88 -5.99
N VAL A 34 7.60 6.10 -6.09
CA VAL A 34 8.04 6.89 -4.93
C VAL A 34 7.55 8.31 -5.16
N ASN A 35 6.84 8.86 -4.19
CA ASN A 35 6.30 10.22 -4.29
C ASN A 35 6.64 11.04 -3.06
N LEU A 36 6.92 12.32 -3.28
CA LEU A 36 7.24 13.24 -2.20
C LEU A 36 5.94 13.80 -1.65
N ASN A 37 5.70 13.57 -0.38
CA ASN A 37 4.45 13.96 0.28
C ASN A 37 4.65 15.33 0.93
N ASN A 38 4.00 16.35 0.37
CA ASN A 38 4.08 17.74 0.88
C ASN A 38 5.52 18.27 0.99
N GLY A 39 6.44 17.72 0.20
CA GLY A 39 7.82 18.16 0.21
C GLY A 39 8.62 17.75 1.43
N HIS A 40 8.08 16.92 2.31
CA HIS A 40 8.72 16.59 3.58
C HIS A 40 9.02 15.12 3.78
N SER A 41 8.29 14.22 3.15
CA SER A 41 8.46 12.79 3.39
C SER A 41 8.15 12.03 2.13
N LEU A 42 8.62 10.79 2.09
CA LEU A 42 8.42 9.93 0.92
C LEU A 42 7.33 8.92 1.19
N ASP A 43 6.47 8.74 0.19
CA ASP A 43 5.54 7.61 0.14
C ASP A 43 6.13 6.60 -0.84
N VAL A 44 6.28 5.35 -0.42
CA VAL A 44 7.13 4.40 -1.12
C VAL A 44 6.37 3.15 -1.52
N GLY A 45 6.49 2.76 -2.79
CA GLY A 45 6.14 1.44 -3.28
C GLY A 45 4.67 1.19 -3.49
N ILE A 46 4.31 -0.07 -3.47
CA ILE A 46 2.98 -0.54 -3.85
C ILE A 46 1.86 0.16 -3.08
N PHE A 47 1.97 0.22 -1.76
CA PHE A 47 0.94 0.85 -0.92
C PHE A 47 1.29 2.28 -0.53
N GLN A 48 2.34 2.85 -1.11
CA GLN A 48 2.76 4.23 -0.85
C GLN A 48 2.86 4.49 0.64
N VAL A 49 3.60 3.61 1.32
CA VAL A 49 3.77 3.71 2.77
C VAL A 49 4.67 4.90 3.07
N ASN A 50 4.23 5.74 4.01
CA ASN A 50 4.98 6.95 4.36
C ASN A 50 6.19 6.60 5.22
N LEU A 51 7.37 6.90 4.70
CA LEU A 51 8.62 6.52 5.35
C LEU A 51 8.81 7.25 6.67
N LYS A 52 8.40 8.51 6.75
CA LYS A 52 8.56 9.29 7.97
C LYS A 52 7.76 8.71 9.13
N TYR A 53 6.51 8.32 8.87
CA TYR A 53 5.65 7.80 9.93
C TYR A 53 5.88 6.33 10.23
N HIS A 54 6.26 5.55 9.23
CA HIS A 54 6.27 4.09 9.38
C HIS A 54 7.63 3.46 9.20
N GLY A 55 8.65 4.22 8.80
CA GLY A 55 9.97 3.66 8.49
C GLY A 55 10.68 3.03 9.68
N HIS A 56 10.26 3.38 10.89
CA HIS A 56 10.82 2.79 12.10
C HIS A 56 10.24 1.42 12.43
N ARG A 57 9.15 1.05 11.78
CA ARG A 57 8.52 -0.25 12.03
C ARG A 57 9.38 -1.36 11.47
N LYS A 58 9.36 -2.51 12.15
CA LYS A 58 10.02 -3.69 11.64
C LYS A 58 9.42 -4.04 10.29
N GLY A 59 10.27 -4.24 9.29
CA GLY A 59 9.83 -4.60 7.96
C GLY A 59 9.43 -3.43 7.08
N CYS A 60 9.61 -2.18 7.54
CA CYS A 60 9.16 -1.00 6.81
C CYS A 60 10.28 0.00 6.51
N SER A 61 11.53 -0.46 6.44
CA SER A 61 12.63 0.40 6.03
C SER A 61 12.48 0.79 4.55
N LEU A 62 13.21 1.79 4.11
CA LEU A 62 13.18 2.19 2.71
C LEU A 62 13.49 1.00 1.79
N LYS A 63 14.50 0.22 2.14
CA LYS A 63 14.88 -0.94 1.34
C LYS A 63 13.74 -1.95 1.26
N GLU A 64 13.10 -2.21 2.38
CA GLU A 64 11.98 -3.16 2.43
C GLU A 64 10.78 -2.64 1.67
N LEU A 65 10.46 -1.36 1.84
CA LEU A 65 9.33 -0.76 1.14
C LEU A 65 9.52 -0.73 -0.37
N SER A 66 10.77 -0.80 -0.83
CA SER A 66 11.08 -0.80 -2.26
C SER A 66 10.91 -2.18 -2.90
N ASP A 67 10.69 -3.22 -2.08
CA ASP A 67 10.39 -4.56 -2.57
C ASP A 67 8.88 -4.77 -2.55
N LYS A 68 8.32 -5.26 -3.64
CA LYS A 68 6.86 -5.32 -3.75
C LYS A 68 6.21 -6.18 -2.68
N TYR A 69 6.79 -7.32 -2.36
CA TYR A 69 6.18 -8.22 -1.37
C TYR A 69 6.39 -7.70 0.05
N LYS A 70 7.55 -7.15 0.34
CA LYS A 70 7.82 -6.59 1.67
C LYS A 70 7.00 -5.34 1.91
N ASN A 71 6.71 -4.58 0.86
CA ASN A 71 5.82 -3.44 0.96
C ASN A 71 4.43 -3.89 1.40
N VAL A 72 3.92 -4.97 0.80
CA VAL A 72 2.63 -5.54 1.19
C VAL A 72 2.66 -5.97 2.65
N ASP A 73 3.74 -6.65 3.08
CA ASP A 73 3.85 -7.10 4.47
C ASP A 73 3.82 -5.92 5.44
N CYS A 74 4.53 -4.84 5.11
CA CYS A 74 4.52 -3.64 5.93
C CYS A 74 3.12 -3.02 5.97
N ALA A 75 2.48 -2.87 4.82
CA ALA A 75 1.13 -2.32 4.76
C ALA A 75 0.16 -3.15 5.59
N TYR A 76 0.28 -4.47 5.53
CA TYR A 76 -0.58 -5.35 6.30
C TYR A 76 -0.37 -5.15 7.80
N SER A 77 0.87 -4.94 8.23
CA SER A 77 1.13 -4.69 9.65
C SER A 77 0.47 -3.40 10.12
N ILE A 78 0.46 -2.38 9.27
CA ILE A 78 -0.23 -1.12 9.57
C ILE A 78 -1.74 -1.37 9.65
N TYR A 79 -2.26 -2.14 8.69
CA TYR A 79 -3.68 -2.47 8.66
C TYR A 79 -4.12 -3.20 9.94
N LEU A 80 -3.31 -4.11 10.44
CA LEU A 80 -3.68 -4.84 11.65
C LEU A 80 -3.87 -3.93 12.85
N GLU A 81 -3.17 -2.80 12.87
CA GLU A 81 -3.30 -1.83 13.96
C GLU A 81 -4.40 -0.81 13.71
N GLN A 82 -4.59 -0.36 12.47
CA GLN A 82 -5.37 0.83 12.19
C GLN A 82 -6.42 0.66 11.09
N GLY A 83 -6.53 -0.55 10.52
CA GLY A 83 -7.44 -0.75 9.40
C GLY A 83 -6.92 -0.04 8.17
N PHE A 84 -7.82 0.32 7.25
CA PHE A 84 -7.44 1.02 6.02
C PHE A 84 -7.41 2.54 6.20
N GLU A 85 -7.76 3.06 7.37
CA GLU A 85 -7.88 4.49 7.62
C GLU A 85 -6.63 5.30 7.31
N PRO A 86 -5.40 4.77 7.50
CA PRO A 86 -4.21 5.55 7.16
C PRO A 86 -4.07 5.90 5.69
N TRP A 87 -4.77 5.17 4.81
CA TRP A 87 -4.67 5.44 3.38
C TRP A 87 -5.71 6.46 2.96
N VAL A 88 -5.23 7.64 2.50
CA VAL A 88 -6.13 8.72 2.07
C VAL A 88 -7.03 8.26 0.93
N ALA A 89 -6.53 7.42 0.02
CA ALA A 89 -7.36 6.89 -1.05
C ALA A 89 -8.54 6.06 -0.54
N TYR A 90 -8.43 5.53 0.67
CA TYR A 90 -9.55 4.83 1.30
C TYR A 90 -10.57 5.85 1.84
N THR A 91 -10.08 6.80 2.62
CA THR A 91 -10.98 7.74 3.31
C THR A 91 -11.64 8.72 2.36
N ASN A 92 -10.97 9.08 1.25
CA ASN A 92 -11.57 10.00 0.26
C ASN A 92 -12.35 9.27 -0.84
N GLY A 93 -12.38 7.94 -0.82
CA GLY A 93 -13.16 7.17 -1.77
C GLY A 93 -12.50 6.93 -3.12
N MET A 94 -11.27 7.37 -3.32
CA MET A 94 -10.62 7.17 -4.63
C MET A 94 -10.47 5.69 -4.99
N TYR A 95 -10.31 4.82 -3.98
CA TYR A 95 -10.16 3.40 -4.25
C TYR A 95 -11.39 2.80 -4.91
N LEU A 96 -12.55 3.43 -4.75
CA LEU A 96 -13.80 2.89 -5.29
C LEU A 96 -13.77 2.73 -6.81
N ALA A 97 -13.03 3.61 -7.51
CA ALA A 97 -12.92 3.53 -8.95
C ALA A 97 -12.16 2.28 -9.41
N HIS A 98 -11.46 1.64 -8.50
CA HIS A 98 -10.63 0.48 -8.81
C HIS A 98 -11.19 -0.83 -8.25
N LEU A 99 -12.37 -0.78 -7.64
CA LEU A 99 -13.00 -2.00 -7.17
C LEU A 99 -13.46 -2.83 -8.34
N LYS A 100 -13.24 -4.13 -8.22
CA LYS A 100 -13.64 -5.06 -9.27
C LYS A 100 -15.15 -5.05 -9.39
N GLY A 101 -15.63 -5.00 -10.62
CA GLY A 101 -17.07 -5.00 -10.89
C GLY A 101 -17.71 -3.62 -10.78
N ASN A 102 -16.92 -2.62 -10.58
CA ASN A 102 -17.42 -1.26 -10.41
C ASN A 102 -17.28 -0.45 -11.71
#